data_26bcd28355af2a15fb45ccb02cf9bfdd
#
_entry.id   26bcd28355af2a15fb45ccb02cf9bfdd
#
_cell.length_a   1.000
_cell.length_b   1.000
_cell.length_c   1.000
_cell.angle_alpha   90.00
_cell.angle_beta   90.00
_cell.angle_gamma   90.00
#
_symmetry.space_group_name_H-M   'P 1'
#
loop_
_entity.id
_entity.type
_entity.pdbx_description
1 polymer ?
#
loop_
_entity_poly.entity_id
_entity_poly.type
_entity_poly.pdbx_seq_one_letter_code
_entity_poly.pdbx_strand_id
1 'polypeptide(L)'
;MANTKSAIKRIRRITKQTVVNKARKSRYKNALKKINALIESKKKTEALKLLPKLNSELMKIAKTGIVKKQNASRNVSRVTKKIAA
;
A
#
# COMPACT_ATOMS: atom_id res chain seq x y z
N MET A 1 35.88 9.60 12.53
CA MET A 1 35.87 8.21 12.08
C MET A 1 34.47 7.71 11.85
N ALA A 2 34.22 7.29 10.65
CA ALA A 2 32.89 6.86 10.21
C ALA A 2 32.42 5.55 10.90
N ASN A 3 33.31 4.84 11.57
CA ASN A 3 33.01 3.52 12.13
C ASN A 3 32.67 3.54 13.61
N THR A 4 32.00 4.57 14.05
CA THR A 4 31.50 4.64 15.43
C THR A 4 30.29 3.72 15.59
N LYS A 5 30.08 3.21 16.80
CA LYS A 5 28.92 2.37 17.11
C LYS A 5 27.59 3.00 16.72
N SER A 6 27.47 4.31 16.84
CA SER A 6 26.26 5.05 16.44
C SER A 6 26.06 5.04 14.94
N ALA A 7 27.13 5.15 14.13
CA ALA A 7 27.03 5.08 12.68
C ALA A 7 26.59 3.67 12.22
N ILE A 8 27.10 2.62 12.83
CA ILE A 8 26.71 1.23 12.55
C ILE A 8 25.23 1.01 12.90
N LYS A 9 24.77 1.48 14.04
CA LYS A 9 23.37 1.42 14.45
C LYS A 9 22.47 2.14 13.47
N ARG A 10 22.90 3.29 12.97
CA ARG A 10 22.16 4.07 11.99
C ARG A 10 22.00 3.32 10.66
N ILE A 11 23.06 2.70 10.18
CA ILE A 11 23.03 1.90 8.96
C ILE A 11 22.07 0.72 9.12
N ARG A 12 22.12 0.01 10.23
CA ARG A 12 21.20 -1.11 10.52
C ARG A 12 19.75 -0.65 10.55
N ARG A 13 19.47 0.51 11.16
CA ARG A 13 18.12 1.08 11.20
C ARG A 13 17.61 1.43 9.81
N ILE A 14 18.45 2.06 8.99
CA ILE A 14 18.12 2.43 7.61
C ILE A 14 17.82 1.16 6.79
N THR A 15 18.65 0.13 6.92
CA THR A 15 18.45 -1.13 6.21
C THR A 15 17.13 -1.79 6.59
N LYS A 16 16.82 -1.90 7.89
CA LYS A 16 15.55 -2.41 8.37
C LYS A 16 14.37 -1.62 7.82
N GLN A 17 14.48 -0.30 7.88
CA GLN A 17 13.43 0.59 7.40
C GLN A 17 13.19 0.41 5.90
N THR A 18 14.24 0.26 5.12
CA THR A 18 14.15 0.02 3.68
C THR A 18 13.41 -1.28 3.36
N VAL A 19 13.72 -2.36 4.07
CA VAL A 19 13.05 -3.66 3.91
C VAL A 19 11.56 -3.54 4.24
N VAL A 20 11.22 -2.91 5.37
CA VAL A 20 9.83 -2.71 5.78
C VAL A 20 9.07 -1.86 4.77
N ASN A 21 9.68 -0.77 4.29
CA ASN A 21 9.06 0.11 3.31
C ASN A 21 8.82 -0.60 1.98
N LYS A 22 9.75 -1.42 1.54
CA LYS A 22 9.62 -2.22 0.32
C LYS A 22 8.46 -3.21 0.44
N ALA A 23 8.32 -3.87 1.58
CA ALA A 23 7.21 -4.78 1.85
C ALA A 23 5.87 -4.05 1.83
N ARG A 24 5.80 -2.85 2.42
CA ARG A 24 4.60 -2.02 2.43
C ARG A 24 4.18 -1.58 1.02
N LYS A 25 5.15 -1.18 0.19
CA LYS A 25 4.89 -0.83 -1.21
C LYS A 25 4.35 -2.02 -2.00
N SER A 26 4.92 -3.22 -1.77
CA SER A 26 4.46 -4.45 -2.41
C SER A 26 3.02 -4.78 -2.01
N ARG A 27 2.68 -4.65 -0.73
CA ARG A 27 1.30 -4.85 -0.24
C ARG A 27 0.33 -3.89 -0.91
N TYR A 28 0.71 -2.63 -1.04
CA TYR A 28 -0.10 -1.60 -1.69
C TYR A 28 -0.40 -1.98 -3.15
N LYS A 29 0.63 -2.31 -3.91
CA LYS A 29 0.50 -2.71 -5.31
C LYS A 29 -0.31 -4.00 -5.46
N ASN A 30 -0.07 -4.99 -4.61
CA ASN A 30 -0.77 -6.27 -4.65
C ASN A 30 -2.26 -6.11 -4.32
N ALA A 31 -2.60 -5.26 -3.35
CA ALA A 31 -3.98 -4.97 -3.01
C ALA A 31 -4.72 -4.35 -4.20
N LEU A 32 -4.12 -3.36 -4.87
CA LEU A 32 -4.69 -2.75 -6.07
C LEU A 32 -4.83 -3.75 -7.23
N LYS A 33 -3.83 -4.59 -7.46
CA LYS A 33 -3.89 -5.64 -8.48
C LYS A 33 -5.03 -6.61 -8.23
N LYS A 34 -5.20 -7.04 -6.99
CA LYS A 34 -6.23 -8.00 -6.60
C LYS A 34 -7.62 -7.47 -6.88
N ILE A 35 -7.91 -6.24 -6.49
CA ILE A 35 -9.22 -5.64 -6.72
C ILE A 35 -9.46 -5.36 -8.21
N ASN A 36 -8.45 -4.91 -8.94
CA ASN A 36 -8.56 -4.70 -10.38
C ASN A 36 -8.84 -6.01 -11.12
N ALA A 37 -8.21 -7.10 -10.72
CA ALA A 37 -8.46 -8.42 -11.28
C ALA A 37 -9.91 -8.86 -11.07
N LEU A 38 -10.48 -8.60 -9.88
CA LEU A 38 -11.89 -8.88 -9.60
C LEU A 38 -12.83 -8.04 -10.46
N ILE A 39 -12.49 -6.78 -10.69
CA ILE A 39 -13.27 -5.89 -11.56
C ILE A 39 -13.24 -6.38 -13.00
N GLU A 40 -12.07 -6.75 -13.52
CA GLU A 40 -11.90 -7.26 -14.88
C GLU A 40 -12.64 -8.59 -15.10
N SER A 41 -12.70 -9.43 -14.07
CA SER A 41 -13.46 -10.70 -14.10
C SER A 41 -14.95 -10.50 -13.94
N LYS A 42 -15.43 -9.27 -13.81
CA LYS A 42 -16.83 -8.90 -13.58
C LYS A 42 -17.41 -9.50 -12.27
N LYS A 43 -16.56 -9.75 -11.29
CA LYS A 43 -16.96 -10.23 -9.96
C LYS A 43 -17.26 -9.06 -9.03
N LYS A 44 -18.27 -8.30 -9.39
CA LYS A 44 -18.66 -7.06 -8.70
C LYS A 44 -18.94 -7.27 -7.21
N THR A 45 -19.64 -8.35 -6.86
CA THR A 45 -19.98 -8.64 -5.46
C THR A 45 -18.74 -8.88 -4.61
N GLU A 46 -17.78 -9.65 -5.12
CA GLU A 46 -16.51 -9.92 -4.42
C GLU A 46 -15.68 -8.66 -4.31
N ALA A 47 -15.64 -7.84 -5.36
CA ALA A 47 -14.94 -6.56 -5.34
C ALA A 47 -15.52 -5.62 -4.28
N LEU A 48 -16.84 -5.54 -4.17
CA LEU A 48 -17.52 -4.74 -3.14
C LEU A 48 -17.21 -5.23 -1.73
N LYS A 49 -17.13 -6.54 -1.52
CA LYS A 49 -16.74 -7.11 -0.22
C LYS A 49 -15.29 -6.79 0.13
N LEU A 50 -14.41 -6.77 -0.85
CA LEU A 50 -12.99 -6.48 -0.64
C LEU A 50 -12.71 -5.00 -0.44
N LEU A 51 -13.57 -4.12 -0.95
CA LEU A 51 -13.36 -2.67 -0.95
C LEU A 51 -13.09 -2.07 0.45
N PRO A 52 -13.84 -2.41 1.51
CA PRO A 52 -13.53 -1.89 2.85
C PRO A 52 -12.16 -2.31 3.36
N LYS A 53 -11.75 -3.56 3.11
CA LYS A 53 -10.42 -4.06 3.48
C LYS A 53 -9.33 -3.33 2.70
N LEU A 54 -9.54 -3.13 1.41
CA LEU A 54 -8.63 -2.39 0.54
C LEU A 54 -8.44 -0.96 1.04
N ASN A 55 -9.52 -0.26 1.32
CA ASN A 55 -9.48 1.11 1.82
C ASN A 55 -8.68 1.19 3.13
N SER A 56 -8.98 0.30 4.08
CA SER A 56 -8.27 0.23 5.35
C SER A 56 -6.78 -0.01 5.16
N GLU A 57 -6.42 -0.96 4.31
CA GLU A 57 -5.03 -1.33 4.04
C GLU A 57 -4.26 -0.20 3.36
N LEU A 58 -4.83 0.42 2.34
CA LEU A 58 -4.22 1.55 1.63
C LEU A 58 -4.02 2.75 2.56
N MET A 59 -4.98 3.04 3.42
CA MET A 59 -4.88 4.15 4.37
C MET A 59 -3.85 3.89 5.45
N LYS A 60 -3.72 2.66 5.93
CA LYS A 60 -2.66 2.27 6.88
C LYS A 60 -1.27 2.47 6.28
N ILE A 61 -1.09 2.08 5.03
CA ILE A 61 0.18 2.25 4.33
C ILE A 61 0.46 3.74 4.08
N ALA A 62 -0.54 4.52 3.69
CA ALA A 62 -0.42 5.96 3.49
C ALA A 62 -0.04 6.69 4.79
N LYS A 63 -0.54 6.22 5.93
CA LYS A 63 -0.21 6.77 7.25
C LYS A 63 1.28 6.67 7.57
N THR A 64 1.98 5.68 7.02
CA THR A 64 3.43 5.52 7.23
C THR A 64 4.27 6.48 6.40
N GLY A 65 3.67 7.23 5.50
CA GLY A 65 4.35 8.22 4.66
C GLY A 65 4.99 7.66 3.39
N ILE A 66 4.89 6.36 3.14
CA ILE A 66 5.47 5.71 1.94
C ILE A 66 4.70 6.12 0.69
N VAL A 67 3.39 6.23 0.83
CA VAL A 67 2.49 6.69 -0.23
C VAL A 67 1.74 7.90 0.30
N LYS A 68 1.60 8.93 -0.52
CA LYS A 68 0.84 10.13 -0.12
C LYS A 68 -0.63 9.77 0.07
N LYS A 69 -1.24 10.32 1.13
CA LYS A 69 -2.68 10.15 1.40
C LYS A 69 -3.54 10.49 0.20
N GLN A 70 -3.16 11.51 -0.55
CA GLN A 70 -3.86 11.93 -1.75
C GLN A 70 -3.87 10.84 -2.82
N ASN A 71 -2.75 10.13 -3.00
CA ASN A 71 -2.66 9.03 -3.95
C ASN A 71 -3.52 7.85 -3.53
N ALA A 72 -3.50 7.50 -2.24
CA ALA A 72 -4.33 6.42 -1.70
C ALA A 72 -5.81 6.74 -1.87
N SER A 73 -6.22 7.93 -1.51
CA SER A 73 -7.60 8.40 -1.66
C SER A 73 -8.05 8.38 -3.13
N ARG A 74 -7.19 8.83 -4.03
CA ARG A 74 -7.46 8.84 -5.47
C ARG A 74 -7.63 7.43 -6.01
N ASN A 75 -6.77 6.50 -5.61
CA ASN A 75 -6.85 5.10 -6.03
C ASN A 75 -8.12 4.44 -5.55
N VAL A 76 -8.51 4.66 -4.29
CA VAL A 76 -9.76 4.15 -3.73
C VAL A 76 -10.96 4.71 -4.49
N SER A 77 -10.95 6.00 -4.78
CA SER A 77 -12.01 6.66 -5.54
C SER A 77 -12.15 6.07 -6.95
N ARG A 78 -11.03 5.88 -7.65
CA ARG A 78 -11.03 5.27 -8.99
C ARG A 78 -11.56 3.85 -8.98
N VAL A 79 -11.14 3.05 -8.02
CA VAL A 79 -11.58 1.66 -7.85
C VAL A 79 -13.08 1.62 -7.57
N THR A 80 -13.56 2.49 -6.67
CA THR A 80 -14.99 2.60 -6.34
C THR A 80 -15.82 2.91 -7.60
N LYS A 81 -15.37 3.85 -8.41
CA LYS A 81 -16.04 4.19 -9.67
C LYS A 81 -16.07 3.03 -10.65
N LYS A 82 -14.98 2.29 -10.78
CA LYS A 82 -14.90 1.11 -11.65
C LYS A 82 -15.87 0.02 -11.20
N ILE A 83 -16.00 -0.19 -9.90
CA ILE A 83 -16.95 -1.17 -9.35
C ILE A 83 -18.39 -0.74 -9.61
N ALA A 84 -18.69 0.55 -9.47
CA ALA A 84 -20.02 1.09 -9.71
C ALA A 84 -20.42 1.09 -11.19
N ALA A 85 -19.44 1.13 -12.08
CA ALA A 85 -19.70 1.03 -13.51
C ALA A 85 -19.99 -0.42 -13.90
#